data_6a631a1e874f106939a8f518dc65ae0c
#
_entry.id   6a631a1e874f106939a8f518dc65ae0c
#
_cell.length_a   1.000
_cell.length_b   1.000
_cell.length_c   1.000
_cell.angle_alpha   90.00
_cell.angle_beta   90.00
_cell.angle_gamma   90.00
#
_symmetry.space_group_name_H-M   'P 1'
#
loop_
_entity.id
_entity.type
_entity.pdbx_description
1 polymer ?
#
loop_
_entity_poly.entity_id
_entity_poly.type
_entity_poly.pdbx_seq_one_letter_code
_entity_poly.pdbx_strand_id
1 'polypeptide(L)'
;LDTTLFERSSKGVKLTSSAQHYQPIVAGSLAHLKLQTQILFGEKETDVLSLRVNHTFCHNWLLPRLPAFYKKYPFIRLDIQLVDWPSTNPCQNVDIELTNGKVESEDTHCERLFQEHWQLVCSPQFKSDHQELLSKHDFAALPTVQVKGYRENWLQWLGHNQFEMTLPKVLLEVSNSLHALEAVKHGIGMLLVRSLAVSELLKKE
;
A
#
# COMPACT_ATOMS: atom_id res chain seq x y z
N LEU A 1 24.26 -45.70 -12.72
CA LEU A 1 23.98 -45.11 -14.03
C LEU A 1 25.07 -45.57 -14.98
N ASP A 2 24.76 -46.52 -15.89
CA ASP A 2 25.72 -47.11 -16.87
C ASP A 2 25.91 -46.19 -18.08
N THR A 3 26.04 -44.88 -17.86
CA THR A 3 26.20 -43.90 -18.95
C THR A 3 27.45 -43.07 -18.67
N THR A 4 28.40 -43.12 -19.63
CA THR A 4 29.62 -42.29 -19.57
C THR A 4 29.27 -40.85 -19.91
N LEU A 5 29.65 -39.90 -19.03
CA LEU A 5 29.38 -38.47 -19.22
C LEU A 5 30.55 -37.72 -19.86
N PHE A 6 31.75 -38.25 -19.79
CA PHE A 6 32.98 -37.63 -20.30
C PHE A 6 33.77 -38.58 -21.20
N GLU A 7 34.21 -38.06 -22.35
CA GLU A 7 35.18 -38.72 -23.22
C GLU A 7 36.56 -38.13 -23.00
N ARG A 8 37.54 -38.98 -22.68
CA ARG A 8 38.94 -38.59 -22.48
C ARG A 8 39.71 -38.87 -23.74
N SER A 9 40.45 -37.90 -24.25
CA SER A 9 41.34 -38.02 -25.41
C SER A 9 42.71 -37.41 -25.10
N SER A 10 43.71 -37.63 -25.97
CA SER A 10 45.01 -36.97 -25.86
C SER A 10 44.93 -35.44 -25.96
N LYS A 11 43.77 -34.87 -26.41
CA LYS A 11 43.52 -33.45 -26.54
C LYS A 11 42.66 -32.87 -25.41
N GLY A 12 42.35 -33.64 -24.36
CA GLY A 12 41.57 -33.23 -23.20
C GLY A 12 40.26 -34.01 -23.00
N VAL A 13 39.34 -33.46 -22.22
CA VAL A 13 38.05 -34.05 -21.85
C VAL A 13 36.92 -33.32 -22.58
N LYS A 14 36.02 -34.11 -23.23
CA LYS A 14 34.80 -33.60 -23.85
C LYS A 14 33.57 -34.22 -23.22
N LEU A 15 32.46 -33.49 -23.28
CA LEU A 15 31.17 -34.02 -22.83
C LEU A 15 30.61 -34.97 -23.88
N THR A 16 30.06 -36.10 -23.48
CA THR A 16 29.24 -36.95 -24.32
C THR A 16 27.91 -36.28 -24.64
N SER A 17 27.18 -36.77 -25.65
CA SER A 17 25.84 -36.28 -26.01
C SER A 17 24.88 -36.33 -24.79
N SER A 18 24.94 -37.42 -24.01
CA SER A 18 24.17 -37.58 -22.78
C SER A 18 24.54 -36.53 -21.73
N ALA A 19 25.81 -36.18 -21.60
CA ALA A 19 26.29 -35.17 -20.66
C ALA A 19 25.85 -33.75 -21.11
N GLN A 20 25.86 -33.47 -22.42
CA GLN A 20 25.40 -32.19 -22.96
C GLN A 20 23.90 -31.92 -22.67
N HIS A 21 23.06 -32.95 -22.68
CA HIS A 21 21.65 -32.85 -22.29
C HIS A 21 21.45 -32.75 -20.78
N TYR A 22 22.32 -33.43 -20.00
CA TYR A 22 22.20 -33.46 -18.55
C TYR A 22 22.80 -32.26 -17.85
N GLN A 23 23.82 -31.63 -18.44
CA GLN A 23 24.52 -30.46 -17.87
C GLN A 23 23.57 -29.30 -17.52
N PRO A 24 22.64 -28.81 -18.39
CA PRO A 24 21.77 -27.71 -18.06
C PRO A 24 20.81 -28.03 -16.89
N ILE A 25 20.40 -29.29 -16.75
CA ILE A 25 19.54 -29.75 -15.64
C ILE A 25 20.30 -29.63 -14.31
N VAL A 26 21.54 -30.14 -14.28
CA VAL A 26 22.40 -30.07 -13.09
C VAL A 26 22.76 -28.63 -12.77
N ALA A 27 23.15 -27.85 -13.79
CA ALA A 27 23.50 -26.45 -13.61
C ALA A 27 22.31 -25.65 -13.06
N GLY A 28 21.09 -25.86 -13.59
CA GLY A 28 19.88 -25.23 -13.08
C GLY A 28 19.56 -25.63 -11.64
N SER A 29 19.71 -26.91 -11.30
CA SER A 29 19.47 -27.40 -9.93
C SER A 29 20.46 -26.79 -8.93
N LEU A 30 21.74 -26.72 -9.30
CA LEU A 30 22.78 -26.10 -8.47
C LEU A 30 22.58 -24.58 -8.32
N ALA A 31 22.19 -23.89 -9.39
CA ALA A 31 21.85 -22.46 -9.33
C ALA A 31 20.65 -22.20 -8.40
N HIS A 32 19.62 -23.04 -8.49
CA HIS A 32 18.47 -22.96 -7.60
C HIS A 32 18.85 -23.21 -6.14
N LEU A 33 19.65 -24.27 -5.88
CA LEU A 33 20.16 -24.57 -4.55
C LEU A 33 20.98 -23.40 -3.99
N LYS A 34 21.89 -22.83 -4.80
CA LYS A 34 22.68 -21.66 -4.43
C LYS A 34 21.79 -20.47 -4.05
N LEU A 35 20.78 -20.18 -4.86
CA LEU A 35 19.82 -19.11 -4.58
C LEU A 35 19.07 -19.33 -3.27
N GLN A 36 18.55 -20.55 -3.03
CA GLN A 36 17.85 -20.87 -1.78
C GLN A 36 18.78 -20.80 -0.57
N THR A 37 20.05 -21.23 -0.71
CA THR A 37 21.04 -21.10 0.34
C THR A 37 21.35 -19.64 0.66
N GLN A 38 21.44 -18.77 -0.34
CA GLN A 38 21.63 -17.33 -0.13
C GLN A 38 20.42 -16.69 0.55
N ILE A 39 19.18 -17.10 0.19
CA ILE A 39 17.95 -16.60 0.82
C ILE A 39 17.87 -17.02 2.29
N LEU A 40 18.24 -18.26 2.61
CA LEU A 40 18.09 -18.83 3.95
C LEU A 40 19.26 -18.52 4.89
N PHE A 41 20.49 -18.48 4.36
CA PHE A 41 21.72 -18.46 5.15
C PHE A 41 22.72 -17.39 4.70
N GLY A 42 22.42 -16.62 3.64
CA GLY A 42 23.28 -15.53 3.17
C GLY A 42 23.43 -14.48 4.28
N GLU A 43 24.63 -13.92 4.41
CA GLU A 43 24.83 -12.73 5.23
C GLU A 43 23.85 -11.65 4.75
N LYS A 44 23.15 -11.04 5.69
CA LYS A 44 22.28 -9.88 5.40
C LYS A 44 23.18 -8.70 5.03
N GLU A 45 23.61 -8.62 3.76
CA GLU A 45 24.35 -7.45 3.25
C GLU A 45 23.52 -6.16 3.32
N THR A 46 22.21 -6.30 3.51
CA THR A 46 21.28 -5.19 3.67
C THR A 46 20.35 -5.46 4.85
N ASP A 47 20.27 -4.51 5.78
CA ASP A 47 19.24 -4.53 6.81
C ASP A 47 17.87 -4.40 6.15
N VAL A 48 16.99 -5.35 6.41
CA VAL A 48 15.61 -5.30 5.92
C VAL A 48 14.75 -4.68 7.01
N LEU A 49 14.13 -3.56 6.69
CA LEU A 49 13.14 -2.92 7.55
C LEU A 49 11.74 -3.18 6.98
N SER A 50 10.95 -3.94 7.72
CA SER A 50 9.59 -4.31 7.34
C SER A 50 8.57 -3.31 7.88
N LEU A 51 7.76 -2.75 6.99
CA LEU A 51 6.74 -1.77 7.32
C LEU A 51 5.36 -2.29 6.92
N ARG A 52 4.36 -2.02 7.75
CA ARG A 52 2.95 -2.23 7.43
C ARG A 52 2.22 -0.89 7.45
N VAL A 53 1.63 -0.54 6.32
CA VAL A 53 1.03 0.78 6.12
C VAL A 53 -0.23 0.70 5.27
N ASN A 54 -1.15 1.66 5.41
CA ASN A 54 -2.26 1.74 4.47
C ASN A 54 -1.83 2.32 3.12
N HIS A 55 -2.61 2.02 2.07
CA HIS A 55 -2.34 2.44 0.69
C HIS A 55 -2.18 3.95 0.55
N THR A 56 -3.06 4.73 1.16
CA THR A 56 -3.08 6.19 1.06
C THR A 56 -1.86 6.83 1.70
N PHE A 57 -1.47 6.36 2.89
CA PHE A 57 -0.27 6.81 3.56
C PHE A 57 0.98 6.47 2.74
N CYS A 58 1.07 5.24 2.27
CA CYS A 58 2.19 4.81 1.43
C CYS A 58 2.32 5.73 0.21
N HIS A 59 1.25 5.88 -0.56
CA HIS A 59 1.25 6.65 -1.80
C HIS A 59 1.56 8.14 -1.59
N ASN A 60 0.86 8.80 -0.67
CA ASN A 60 0.89 10.25 -0.57
C ASN A 60 1.98 10.77 0.37
N TRP A 61 2.43 9.96 1.33
CA TRP A 61 3.40 10.43 2.31
C TRP A 61 4.74 9.69 2.23
N LEU A 62 4.72 8.37 2.22
CA LEU A 62 5.94 7.56 2.33
C LEU A 62 6.75 7.58 1.03
N LEU A 63 6.16 7.14 -0.10
CA LEU A 63 6.87 7.03 -1.37
C LEU A 63 7.56 8.33 -1.83
N PRO A 64 6.94 9.53 -1.71
CA PRO A 64 7.62 10.77 -2.08
C PRO A 64 8.87 11.09 -1.25
N ARG A 65 9.00 10.49 -0.06
CA ARG A 65 10.12 10.71 0.88
C ARG A 65 11.23 9.67 0.76
N LEU A 66 10.96 8.53 0.13
CA LEU A 66 11.95 7.46 -0.03
C LEU A 66 13.23 7.88 -0.75
N PRO A 67 13.22 8.75 -1.78
CA PRO A 67 14.48 9.21 -2.39
C PRO A 67 15.44 9.88 -1.41
N ALA A 68 14.91 10.67 -0.47
CA ALA A 68 15.73 11.30 0.58
C ALA A 68 16.19 10.27 1.64
N PHE A 69 15.34 9.31 1.96
CA PHE A 69 15.66 8.20 2.86
C PHE A 69 16.83 7.37 2.31
N TYR A 70 16.77 6.93 1.06
CA TYR A 70 17.83 6.11 0.45
C TYR A 70 19.15 6.85 0.23
N LYS A 71 19.12 8.20 0.09
CA LYS A 71 20.35 8.99 0.11
C LYS A 71 21.08 8.91 1.45
N LYS A 72 20.32 8.80 2.55
CA LYS A 72 20.86 8.75 3.91
C LYS A 72 21.16 7.32 4.36
N TYR A 73 20.37 6.36 3.93
CA TYR A 73 20.45 4.97 4.37
C TYR A 73 20.43 4.00 3.18
N PRO A 74 21.47 4.01 2.31
CA PRO A 74 21.51 3.22 1.08
C PRO A 74 21.61 1.71 1.35
N PHE A 75 22.01 1.31 2.57
CA PHE A 75 22.16 -0.08 3.00
C PHE A 75 20.87 -0.69 3.56
N ILE A 76 19.79 0.09 3.71
CA ILE A 76 18.51 -0.42 4.19
C ILE A 76 17.61 -0.78 3.00
N ARG A 77 17.10 -2.00 3.01
CA ARG A 77 16.03 -2.44 2.13
C ARG A 77 14.69 -2.33 2.86
N LEU A 78 13.74 -1.63 2.28
CA LEU A 78 12.37 -1.58 2.81
C LEU A 78 11.53 -2.72 2.22
N ASP A 79 10.82 -3.41 3.09
CA ASP A 79 9.75 -4.36 2.75
C ASP A 79 8.41 -3.75 3.21
N ILE A 80 7.57 -3.32 2.26
CA ILE A 80 6.35 -2.58 2.56
C ILE A 80 5.13 -3.45 2.30
N GLN A 81 4.41 -3.79 3.36
CA GLN A 81 3.14 -4.50 3.30
C GLN A 81 1.98 -3.49 3.31
N LEU A 82 1.19 -3.51 2.25
CA LEU A 82 0.04 -2.63 2.11
C LEU A 82 -1.22 -3.30 2.65
N VAL A 83 -2.00 -2.54 3.40
CA VAL A 83 -3.28 -2.97 3.97
C VAL A 83 -4.37 -1.94 3.70
N ASP A 84 -5.59 -2.40 3.44
CA ASP A 84 -6.74 -1.50 3.25
C ASP A 84 -7.21 -0.89 4.58
N TRP A 85 -7.23 -1.67 5.63
CA TRP A 85 -7.64 -1.26 6.96
C TRP A 85 -6.63 -1.76 8.00
N PRO A 86 -6.32 -0.97 9.02
CA PRO A 86 -5.44 -1.42 10.10
C PRO A 86 -6.05 -2.65 10.76
N SER A 87 -5.27 -3.69 10.87
CA SER A 87 -5.63 -4.88 11.64
C SER A 87 -5.81 -4.51 13.09
N THR A 88 -6.84 -5.04 13.73
CA THR A 88 -7.01 -4.93 15.18
C THR A 88 -5.99 -5.78 15.94
N ASN A 89 -5.33 -6.71 15.27
CA ASN A 89 -4.28 -7.53 15.86
C ASN A 89 -2.90 -6.99 15.44
N PRO A 90 -2.00 -6.72 16.40
CA PRO A 90 -0.61 -6.39 16.11
C PRO A 90 -0.01 -7.46 15.20
N CYS A 91 0.63 -7.03 14.12
CA CYS A 91 1.27 -7.96 13.23
C CYS A 91 2.59 -8.41 13.86
N GLN A 92 2.71 -9.70 14.17
CA GLN A 92 3.90 -10.25 14.85
C GLN A 92 5.17 -10.26 13.99
N ASN A 93 5.08 -9.84 12.71
CA ASN A 93 6.17 -10.03 11.74
C ASN A 93 6.57 -8.73 11.01
N VAL A 94 6.34 -7.56 11.57
CA VAL A 94 6.79 -6.27 11.02
C VAL A 94 7.51 -5.45 12.07
N ASP A 95 8.51 -4.68 11.65
CA ASP A 95 9.29 -3.83 12.54
C ASP A 95 8.53 -2.55 12.89
N ILE A 96 7.77 -1.99 11.92
CA ILE A 96 7.00 -0.76 12.09
C ILE A 96 5.60 -0.93 11.47
N GLU A 97 4.58 -0.59 12.23
CA GLU A 97 3.21 -0.50 11.73
C GLU A 97 2.69 0.94 11.88
N LEU A 98 2.13 1.48 10.78
CA LEU A 98 1.45 2.77 10.80
C LEU A 98 -0.06 2.56 10.81
N THR A 99 -0.69 3.02 11.89
CA THR A 99 -2.12 2.84 12.13
C THR A 99 -2.84 4.18 12.23
N ASN A 100 -4.15 4.15 12.04
CA ASN A 100 -5.02 5.28 12.33
C ASN A 100 -5.52 5.17 13.78
N GLY A 101 -5.25 6.19 14.60
CA GLY A 101 -5.64 6.21 16.00
C GLY A 101 -4.56 5.62 16.93
N LYS A 102 -4.88 5.57 18.21
CA LYS A 102 -3.98 5.04 19.23
C LYS A 102 -4.15 3.53 19.33
N VAL A 103 -3.05 2.80 19.26
CA VAL A 103 -3.00 1.38 19.59
C VAL A 103 -2.59 1.26 21.05
N GLU A 104 -3.43 0.64 21.87
CA GLU A 104 -3.10 0.31 23.26
C GLU A 104 -2.53 -1.10 23.30
N SER A 105 -1.23 -1.20 23.50
CA SER A 105 -0.52 -2.46 23.69
C SER A 105 0.63 -2.22 24.68
N GLU A 106 0.76 -3.08 25.67
CA GLU A 106 1.82 -2.97 26.68
C GLU A 106 3.21 -3.25 26.11
N ASP A 107 3.28 -4.01 25.02
CA ASP A 107 4.53 -4.47 24.40
C ASP A 107 4.97 -3.64 23.19
N THR A 108 4.27 -2.54 22.88
CA THR A 108 4.53 -1.78 21.64
C THR A 108 4.83 -0.31 21.96
N HIS A 109 5.94 0.19 21.46
CA HIS A 109 6.22 1.62 21.46
C HIS A 109 5.35 2.32 20.42
N CYS A 110 4.54 3.29 20.83
CA CYS A 110 3.63 4.01 19.93
C CYS A 110 3.90 5.51 19.99
N GLU A 111 4.19 6.10 18.83
CA GLU A 111 4.40 7.53 18.68
C GLU A 111 3.38 8.13 17.70
N ARG A 112 2.89 9.34 18.02
CA ARG A 112 2.03 10.06 17.09
C ARG A 112 2.85 10.75 16.01
N LEU A 113 2.65 10.33 14.76
CA LEU A 113 3.38 10.90 13.62
C LEU A 113 2.81 12.28 13.23
N PHE A 114 1.50 12.39 13.06
CA PHE A 114 0.78 13.65 12.80
C PHE A 114 -0.72 13.50 13.07
N GLN A 115 -1.48 14.58 12.92
CA GLN A 115 -2.93 14.59 13.06
C GLN A 115 -3.58 14.80 11.69
N GLU A 116 -4.60 14.00 11.39
CA GLU A 116 -5.45 14.14 10.23
C GLU A 116 -6.83 14.68 10.62
N HIS A 117 -7.50 15.28 9.65
CA HIS A 117 -8.89 15.71 9.77
C HIS A 117 -9.70 15.20 8.58
N TRP A 118 -11.03 15.19 8.74
CA TRP A 118 -11.93 14.80 7.69
C TRP A 118 -12.23 15.96 6.76
N GLN A 119 -12.22 15.69 5.45
CA GLN A 119 -12.55 16.65 4.39
C GLN A 119 -13.58 16.06 3.45
N LEU A 120 -14.60 16.85 3.10
CA LEU A 120 -15.55 16.52 2.06
C LEU A 120 -15.02 17.06 0.74
N VAL A 121 -14.90 16.18 -0.26
CA VAL A 121 -14.38 16.52 -1.58
C VAL A 121 -15.27 16.02 -2.70
N CYS A 122 -15.26 16.73 -3.83
CA CYS A 122 -15.91 16.34 -5.08
C CYS A 122 -15.11 16.89 -6.27
N SER A 123 -15.41 16.44 -7.48
CA SER A 123 -14.81 17.06 -8.67
C SER A 123 -15.38 18.47 -8.93
N PRO A 124 -14.63 19.36 -9.63
CA PRO A 124 -15.14 20.68 -10.01
C PRO A 124 -16.43 20.62 -10.81
N GLN A 125 -16.55 19.65 -11.73
CA GLN A 125 -17.77 19.45 -12.50
C GLN A 125 -18.95 19.07 -11.61
N PHE A 126 -18.76 18.10 -10.70
CA PHE A 126 -19.81 17.71 -9.75
C PHE A 126 -20.26 18.89 -8.88
N LYS A 127 -19.32 19.72 -8.42
CA LYS A 127 -19.62 20.93 -7.66
C LYS A 127 -20.48 21.90 -8.45
N SER A 128 -20.18 22.12 -9.74
CA SER A 128 -20.97 22.99 -10.63
C SER A 128 -22.38 22.46 -10.84
N ASP A 129 -22.51 21.15 -11.10
CA ASP A 129 -23.80 20.52 -11.40
C ASP A 129 -24.75 20.47 -10.20
N HIS A 130 -24.19 20.47 -8.98
CA HIS A 130 -24.94 20.34 -7.72
C HIS A 130 -24.79 21.55 -6.79
N GLN A 131 -24.44 22.72 -7.34
CA GLN A 131 -24.13 23.92 -6.56
C GLN A 131 -25.26 24.32 -5.58
N GLU A 132 -26.51 24.20 -5.96
CA GLU A 132 -27.65 24.55 -5.12
C GLU A 132 -27.75 23.65 -3.87
N LEU A 133 -27.66 22.33 -4.04
CA LEU A 133 -27.71 21.37 -2.93
C LEU A 133 -26.49 21.49 -2.00
N LEU A 134 -25.32 21.72 -2.57
CA LEU A 134 -24.10 21.95 -1.79
C LEU A 134 -24.16 23.24 -0.98
N SER A 135 -24.72 24.32 -1.55
CA SER A 135 -24.90 25.60 -0.83
C SER A 135 -25.90 25.53 0.32
N LYS A 136 -26.90 24.66 0.19
CA LYS A 136 -27.91 24.39 1.24
C LYS A 136 -27.42 23.34 2.25
N HIS A 137 -26.25 22.76 2.05
CA HIS A 137 -25.71 21.62 2.82
C HIS A 137 -26.62 20.39 2.84
N ASP A 138 -27.45 20.22 1.79
CA ASP A 138 -28.32 19.05 1.62
C ASP A 138 -27.51 17.86 1.07
N PHE A 139 -26.64 17.32 1.92
CA PHE A 139 -25.78 16.21 1.55
C PHE A 139 -26.56 14.90 1.37
N ALA A 140 -27.73 14.76 2.00
CA ALA A 140 -28.57 13.58 1.89
C ALA A 140 -29.08 13.35 0.47
N ALA A 141 -29.35 14.44 -0.27
CA ALA A 141 -29.80 14.38 -1.66
C ALA A 141 -28.67 14.09 -2.66
N LEU A 142 -27.39 14.14 -2.22
CA LEU A 142 -26.24 14.01 -3.08
C LEU A 142 -25.66 12.60 -3.07
N PRO A 143 -25.24 12.08 -4.25
CA PRO A 143 -24.58 10.79 -4.33
C PRO A 143 -23.16 10.82 -3.72
N THR A 144 -22.78 9.73 -3.08
CA THR A 144 -21.44 9.59 -2.50
C THR A 144 -20.72 8.33 -2.95
N VAL A 145 -19.40 8.45 -2.96
CA VAL A 145 -18.47 7.32 -2.96
C VAL A 145 -18.07 7.05 -1.51
N GLN A 146 -18.14 5.81 -1.10
CA GLN A 146 -17.86 5.39 0.29
C GLN A 146 -16.61 4.53 0.35
N VAL A 147 -15.74 4.80 1.32
CA VAL A 147 -14.68 3.86 1.69
C VAL A 147 -15.21 2.94 2.79
N LYS A 148 -15.04 1.63 2.64
CA LYS A 148 -15.43 0.65 3.67
C LYS A 148 -14.82 1.00 5.02
N GLY A 149 -15.61 0.90 6.07
CA GLY A 149 -15.19 1.27 7.43
C GLY A 149 -15.30 2.77 7.76
N TYR A 150 -15.60 3.66 6.78
CA TYR A 150 -15.71 5.11 7.04
C TYR A 150 -17.14 5.61 7.21
N ARG A 151 -18.14 4.71 7.18
CA ARG A 151 -19.55 5.12 7.24
C ARG A 151 -19.91 5.87 8.54
N GLU A 152 -19.42 5.42 9.67
CA GLU A 152 -19.67 6.06 10.97
C GLU A 152 -19.04 7.47 11.06
N ASN A 153 -18.01 7.73 10.29
CA ASN A 153 -17.33 9.02 10.27
C ASN A 153 -18.19 10.13 9.61
N TRP A 154 -19.15 9.77 8.75
CA TRP A 154 -20.13 10.73 8.23
C TRP A 154 -20.97 11.35 9.35
N LEU A 155 -21.51 10.54 10.26
CA LEU A 155 -22.31 11.06 11.39
C LEU A 155 -21.47 11.95 12.30
N GLN A 156 -20.23 11.56 12.59
CA GLN A 156 -19.32 12.37 13.38
C GLN A 156 -18.98 13.70 12.69
N TRP A 157 -18.72 13.66 11.38
CA TRP A 157 -18.39 14.85 10.60
C TRP A 157 -19.59 15.79 10.47
N LEU A 158 -20.79 15.28 10.17
CA LEU A 158 -22.03 16.04 10.11
C LEU A 158 -22.32 16.71 11.47
N GLY A 159 -22.25 15.95 12.55
CA GLY A 159 -22.48 16.48 13.91
C GLY A 159 -21.46 17.53 14.32
N HIS A 160 -20.18 17.33 14.02
CA HIS A 160 -19.13 18.32 14.32
C HIS A 160 -19.36 19.65 13.57
N ASN A 161 -19.84 19.59 12.33
CA ASN A 161 -20.13 20.77 11.53
C ASN A 161 -21.56 21.30 11.70
N GLN A 162 -22.34 20.73 12.60
CA GLN A 162 -23.74 21.13 12.89
C GLN A 162 -24.67 21.03 11.68
N PHE A 163 -24.40 20.08 10.79
CA PHE A 163 -25.27 19.75 9.66
C PHE A 163 -26.34 18.73 10.06
N GLU A 164 -27.36 18.59 9.21
CA GLU A 164 -28.38 17.56 9.40
C GLU A 164 -27.77 16.16 9.43
N MET A 165 -28.19 15.37 10.43
CA MET A 165 -27.64 14.03 10.69
C MET A 165 -28.21 12.94 9.77
N THR A 166 -28.42 13.28 8.49
CA THR A 166 -28.94 12.37 7.48
C THR A 166 -27.80 11.89 6.57
N LEU A 167 -27.62 10.57 6.52
CA LEU A 167 -26.55 9.99 5.72
C LEU A 167 -26.84 10.12 4.21
N PRO A 168 -25.84 10.52 3.40
CA PRO A 168 -25.99 10.58 1.96
C PRO A 168 -26.15 9.22 1.30
N LYS A 169 -26.70 9.20 0.07
CA LYS A 169 -26.87 7.98 -0.71
C LYS A 169 -25.54 7.47 -1.25
N VAL A 170 -25.15 6.26 -0.87
CA VAL A 170 -23.95 5.62 -1.39
C VAL A 170 -24.23 5.03 -2.77
N LEU A 171 -23.52 5.48 -3.80
CA LEU A 171 -23.54 4.91 -5.15
C LEU A 171 -22.45 3.89 -5.39
N LEU A 172 -21.26 4.11 -4.80
CA LEU A 172 -20.10 3.24 -4.96
C LEU A 172 -19.44 3.03 -3.60
N GLU A 173 -19.12 1.81 -3.28
CA GLU A 173 -18.31 1.47 -2.10
C GLU A 173 -17.04 0.74 -2.52
N VAL A 174 -15.88 1.19 -2.03
CA VAL A 174 -14.56 0.64 -2.32
C VAL A 174 -13.78 0.39 -1.04
N SER A 175 -12.74 -0.44 -1.11
CA SER A 175 -11.95 -0.82 0.06
C SER A 175 -10.94 0.23 0.50
N ASN A 176 -10.46 1.11 -0.40
CA ASN A 176 -9.47 2.12 -0.05
C ASN A 176 -9.73 3.50 -0.67
N SER A 177 -9.13 4.52 -0.04
CA SER A 177 -9.35 5.92 -0.39
C SER A 177 -8.76 6.33 -1.75
N LEU A 178 -7.74 5.63 -2.27
CA LEU A 178 -7.16 5.97 -3.58
C LEU A 178 -8.15 5.70 -4.70
N HIS A 179 -8.82 4.54 -4.68
CA HIS A 179 -9.87 4.20 -5.65
C HIS A 179 -11.11 5.07 -5.48
N ALA A 180 -11.47 5.42 -4.22
CA ALA A 180 -12.56 6.35 -3.97
C ALA A 180 -12.29 7.73 -4.57
N LEU A 181 -11.07 8.26 -4.41
CA LEU A 181 -10.65 9.55 -4.99
C LEU A 181 -10.66 9.51 -6.52
N GLU A 182 -10.22 8.41 -7.11
CA GLU A 182 -10.27 8.27 -8.57
C GLU A 182 -11.72 8.29 -9.08
N ALA A 183 -12.63 7.58 -8.40
CA ALA A 183 -14.06 7.63 -8.73
C ALA A 183 -14.64 9.05 -8.63
N VAL A 184 -14.24 9.82 -7.60
CA VAL A 184 -14.67 11.23 -7.43
C VAL A 184 -14.14 12.12 -8.55
N LYS A 185 -12.92 11.96 -9.01
CA LYS A 185 -12.37 12.70 -10.16
C LYS A 185 -13.20 12.47 -11.43
N HIS A 186 -13.78 11.28 -11.58
CA HIS A 186 -14.71 10.95 -12.68
C HIS A 186 -16.14 11.41 -12.43
N GLY A 187 -16.41 12.19 -11.39
CA GLY A 187 -17.71 12.81 -11.14
C GLY A 187 -18.78 11.87 -10.57
N ILE A 188 -18.42 10.70 -10.05
CA ILE A 188 -19.39 9.71 -9.53
C ILE A 188 -20.15 10.24 -8.32
N GLY A 189 -19.55 11.13 -7.51
CA GLY A 189 -20.17 11.67 -6.33
C GLY A 189 -19.21 12.47 -5.47
N MET A 190 -19.61 12.76 -4.24
CA MET A 190 -18.74 13.35 -3.22
C MET A 190 -18.16 12.25 -2.32
N LEU A 191 -17.06 12.57 -1.62
CA LEU A 191 -16.34 11.65 -0.76
C LEU A 191 -15.92 12.34 0.53
N LEU A 192 -16.21 11.71 1.67
CA LEU A 192 -15.61 12.08 2.95
C LEU A 192 -14.30 11.29 3.11
N VAL A 193 -13.18 12.01 3.20
CA VAL A 193 -11.85 11.41 3.21
C VAL A 193 -10.91 12.12 4.18
N ARG A 194 -9.86 11.45 4.62
CA ARG A 194 -8.83 12.06 5.47
C ARG A 194 -7.94 13.02 4.70
N SER A 195 -7.51 14.10 5.35
CA SER A 195 -6.74 15.20 4.76
C SER A 195 -5.49 14.76 4.01
N LEU A 196 -4.78 13.74 4.48
CA LEU A 196 -3.60 13.21 3.81
C LEU A 196 -3.90 12.68 2.40
N ALA A 197 -5.08 12.10 2.20
CA ALA A 197 -5.48 11.53 0.92
C ALA A 197 -5.58 12.58 -0.21
N VAL A 198 -5.88 13.82 0.14
CA VAL A 198 -6.14 14.92 -0.82
C VAL A 198 -5.12 16.06 -0.76
N SER A 199 -4.17 16.01 0.19
CA SER A 199 -3.23 17.10 0.45
C SER A 199 -2.42 17.55 -0.77
N GLU A 200 -2.03 16.64 -1.64
CA GLU A 200 -1.27 16.95 -2.87
C GLU A 200 -2.18 17.36 -4.04
N LEU A 201 -3.43 16.94 -4.03
CA LEU A 201 -4.40 17.31 -5.06
C LEU A 201 -4.87 18.76 -4.87
N LEU A 202 -5.15 19.16 -3.63
CA LEU A 202 -5.62 20.50 -3.31
C LEU A 202 -4.54 21.59 -3.41
N LYS A 203 -3.27 21.22 -3.49
CA LYS A 203 -2.17 22.19 -3.73
C LYS A 203 -2.01 22.55 -5.21
N LYS A 204 -2.61 21.79 -6.11
CA LYS A 204 -2.50 21.97 -7.57
C LYS A 204 -3.64 22.76 -8.18
N GLU A 205 -4.65 23.09 -7.39
CA GLU A 205 -5.75 24.02 -7.71
C GLU A 205 -5.46 25.42 -7.16
#